data_aa7d093f83eca4d8e27d702a7a42e253
#
_entry.id   aa7d093f83eca4d8e27d702a7a42e253
#
_cell.length_a   1.000
_cell.length_b   1.000
_cell.length_c   1.000
_cell.angle_alpha   90.00
_cell.angle_beta   90.00
_cell.angle_gamma   90.00
#
_symmetry.space_group_name_H-M   'P 1'
#
loop_
_entity.id
_entity.type
_entity.pdbx_description
1 polymer ?
#
loop_
_entity_poly.entity_id
_entity_poly.type
_entity_poly.pdbx_seq_one_letter_code
_entity_poly.pdbx_strand_id
1 'polypeptide(L)'
;MAEQFLTLMAEYSDTDQQRISIWYDALQNAGFRGSQTPGLRHHISLATFPLGREAEAIQLTRQVAAQFGPVPVAIRHIGVMPGGKVLFAAPDTTPELLALQRAASQGDVSAFPFLPHTTLLIDTPETIAAALPTLVKHFTPLPATIDRLRLCAFWPTREIVEVKLEGE
;
A
#
# COMPACT_ATOMS: atom_id res chain seq x y z
N MET A 1 6.84 21.89 0.72
CA MET A 1 6.29 21.77 -0.66
C MET A 1 4.79 21.49 -0.57
N ALA A 2 4.03 21.98 -1.53
CA ALA A 2 2.61 21.68 -1.61
C ALA A 2 2.40 20.19 -1.98
N GLU A 3 1.31 19.60 -1.49
CA GLU A 3 0.84 18.28 -1.92
C GLU A 3 0.66 18.22 -3.44
N GLN A 4 0.86 17.07 -4.05
CA GLN A 4 0.85 16.93 -5.50
C GLN A 4 -0.22 15.97 -6.02
N PHE A 5 -0.65 14.99 -5.23
CA PHE A 5 -1.62 13.97 -5.65
C PHE A 5 -2.31 13.33 -4.45
N LEU A 6 -3.40 12.62 -4.75
CA LEU A 6 -4.14 11.78 -3.80
C LEU A 6 -3.86 10.31 -4.10
N THR A 7 -3.78 9.49 -3.07
CA THR A 7 -3.71 8.02 -3.22
C THR A 7 -4.80 7.36 -2.39
N LEU A 8 -5.58 6.52 -3.06
CA LEU A 8 -6.54 5.63 -2.41
C LEU A 8 -5.84 4.30 -2.12
N MET A 9 -5.80 3.93 -0.85
CA MET A 9 -5.04 2.80 -0.33
C MET A 9 -5.96 1.78 0.32
N ALA A 10 -5.66 0.49 0.10
CA ALA A 10 -6.23 -0.61 0.84
C ALA A 10 -5.31 -0.97 2.00
N GLU A 11 -5.80 -0.93 3.23
CA GLU A 11 -5.02 -1.21 4.42
C GLU A 11 -5.36 -2.56 5.03
N TYR A 12 -4.35 -3.19 5.59
CA TYR A 12 -4.48 -4.46 6.30
C TYR A 12 -5.11 -4.26 7.68
N SER A 13 -5.72 -5.32 8.21
CA SER A 13 -6.23 -5.35 9.58
C SER A 13 -5.16 -5.01 10.62
N ASP A 14 -5.57 -4.57 11.80
CA ASP A 14 -4.61 -4.19 12.85
C ASP A 14 -3.68 -5.34 13.25
N THR A 15 -4.19 -6.56 13.27
CA THR A 15 -3.36 -7.76 13.53
C THR A 15 -2.32 -7.95 12.44
N ASP A 16 -2.70 -7.79 11.16
CA ASP A 16 -1.79 -7.98 10.05
C ASP A 16 -0.81 -6.82 9.89
N GLN A 17 -1.18 -5.61 10.30
CA GLN A 17 -0.24 -4.50 10.42
C GLN A 17 0.95 -4.88 11.31
N GLN A 18 0.68 -5.48 12.47
CA GLN A 18 1.73 -5.91 13.39
C GLN A 18 2.62 -6.99 12.80
N ARG A 19 2.03 -7.93 12.06
CA ARG A 19 2.76 -9.02 11.41
C ARG A 19 3.66 -8.53 10.27
N ILE A 20 3.18 -7.61 9.44
CA ILE A 20 3.95 -6.98 8.37
C ILE A 20 5.07 -6.09 8.95
N SER A 21 4.81 -5.43 10.07
CA SER A 21 5.80 -4.60 10.77
C SER A 21 7.04 -5.38 11.19
N ILE A 22 6.97 -6.70 11.37
CA ILE A 22 8.15 -7.53 11.64
C ILE A 22 9.20 -7.36 10.52
N TRP A 23 8.77 -7.35 9.26
CA TRP A 23 9.67 -7.15 8.13
C TRP A 23 10.20 -5.72 8.06
N TYR A 24 9.31 -4.75 8.24
CA TYR A 24 9.66 -3.33 8.25
C TYR A 24 10.67 -3.02 9.37
N ASP A 25 10.40 -3.47 10.58
CA ASP A 25 11.25 -3.24 11.75
C ASP A 25 12.61 -3.94 11.59
N ALA A 26 12.68 -5.11 10.97
CA ALA A 26 13.92 -5.79 10.67
C ALA A 26 14.84 -4.92 9.78
N LEU A 27 14.27 -4.27 8.76
CA LEU A 27 15.01 -3.33 7.91
C LEU A 27 15.47 -2.10 8.70
N GLN A 28 14.57 -1.49 9.48
CA GLN A 28 14.88 -0.33 10.31
C GLN A 28 15.99 -0.62 11.33
N ASN A 29 15.90 -1.76 12.01
CA ASN A 29 16.88 -2.19 13.00
C ASN A 29 18.26 -2.51 12.37
N ALA A 30 18.29 -2.91 11.12
CA ALA A 30 19.53 -3.10 10.35
C ALA A 30 20.11 -1.78 9.80
N GLY A 31 19.47 -0.64 10.05
CA GLY A 31 19.92 0.68 9.63
C GLY A 31 19.34 1.16 8.29
N PHE A 32 18.47 0.40 7.65
CA PHE A 32 17.83 0.78 6.38
C PHE A 32 16.54 1.56 6.67
N ARG A 33 16.62 2.88 6.76
CA ARG A 33 15.49 3.72 7.16
C ARG A 33 14.65 4.23 6.00
N GLY A 34 15.28 4.56 4.88
CA GLY A 34 14.63 5.01 3.66
C GLY A 34 13.98 6.38 3.72
N SER A 35 13.28 6.73 2.65
CA SER A 35 12.57 8.01 2.48
C SER A 35 11.05 7.88 2.48
N GLN A 36 10.49 6.68 2.71
CA GLN A 36 9.05 6.49 2.86
C GLN A 36 8.50 7.23 4.08
N THR A 37 7.23 7.62 4.03
CA THR A 37 6.58 8.32 5.15
C THR A 37 6.62 7.48 6.42
N PRO A 38 7.26 7.95 7.50
CA PRO A 38 7.27 7.24 8.77
C PRO A 38 5.86 7.12 9.36
N GLY A 39 5.55 5.96 9.93
CA GLY A 39 4.28 5.73 10.64
C GLY A 39 3.07 5.56 9.74
N LEU A 40 3.22 5.62 8.42
CA LEU A 40 2.14 5.29 7.49
C LEU A 40 1.83 3.80 7.60
N ARG A 41 0.53 3.47 7.74
CA ARG A 41 0.10 2.08 7.84
C ARG A 41 0.47 1.30 6.57
N HIS A 42 0.81 0.03 6.72
CA HIS A 42 1.08 -0.85 5.60
C HIS A 42 -0.17 -1.00 4.73
N HIS A 43 0.00 -0.86 3.43
CA HIS A 43 -1.12 -0.76 2.49
C HIS A 43 -0.72 -1.23 1.10
N ILE A 44 -1.75 -1.41 0.26
CA ILE A 44 -1.63 -1.54 -1.18
C ILE A 44 -2.24 -0.28 -1.80
N SER A 45 -1.49 0.47 -2.60
CA SER A 45 -2.03 1.60 -3.35
C SER A 45 -2.93 1.08 -4.48
N LEU A 46 -4.18 1.54 -4.51
CA LEU A 46 -5.17 1.10 -5.51
C LEU A 46 -5.28 2.07 -6.69
N ALA A 47 -5.20 3.37 -6.43
CA ALA A 47 -5.40 4.42 -7.43
C ALA A 47 -4.81 5.75 -6.99
N THR A 48 -4.48 6.59 -7.96
CA THR A 48 -3.95 7.95 -7.76
C THR A 48 -4.84 8.97 -8.47
N PHE A 49 -5.11 10.09 -7.81
CA PHE A 49 -5.97 11.15 -8.35
C PHE A 49 -5.31 12.53 -8.25
N PRO A 50 -5.67 13.49 -9.13
CA PRO A 50 -5.28 14.88 -8.95
C PRO A 50 -5.90 15.47 -7.68
N LEU A 51 -5.19 16.39 -7.01
CA LEU A 51 -5.69 17.07 -5.80
C LEU A 51 -7.05 17.74 -6.01
N GLY A 52 -7.29 18.32 -7.17
CA GLY A 52 -8.56 19.00 -7.50
C GLY A 52 -9.78 18.07 -7.48
N ARG A 53 -9.60 16.76 -7.39
CA ARG A 53 -10.67 15.76 -7.31
C ARG A 53 -10.86 15.19 -5.91
N GLU A 54 -10.41 15.89 -4.87
CA GLU A 54 -10.48 15.37 -3.49
C GLU A 54 -11.92 15.01 -3.07
N ALA A 55 -12.90 15.87 -3.34
CA ALA A 55 -14.30 15.60 -2.98
C ALA A 55 -14.84 14.34 -3.68
N GLU A 56 -14.52 14.16 -4.96
CA GLU A 56 -14.91 12.96 -5.72
C GLU A 56 -14.21 11.71 -5.19
N ALA A 57 -12.92 11.81 -4.87
CA ALA A 57 -12.14 10.71 -4.33
C ALA A 57 -12.65 10.27 -2.93
N ILE A 58 -13.07 11.22 -2.08
CA ILE A 58 -13.72 10.92 -0.79
C ILE A 58 -15.02 10.13 -1.02
N GLN A 59 -15.86 10.61 -1.94
CA GLN A 59 -17.13 9.94 -2.26
C GLN A 59 -16.88 8.54 -2.82
N LEU A 60 -15.95 8.38 -3.73
CA LEU A 60 -15.57 7.09 -4.31
C LEU A 60 -15.06 6.13 -3.21
N THR A 61 -14.22 6.60 -2.30
CA THR A 61 -13.71 5.80 -1.18
C THR A 61 -14.87 5.22 -0.34
N ARG A 62 -15.85 6.06 -0.01
CA ARG A 62 -17.04 5.62 0.76
C ARG A 62 -17.93 4.65 -0.03
N GLN A 63 -18.14 4.90 -1.30
CA GLN A 63 -18.94 4.03 -2.17
C GLN A 63 -18.32 2.64 -2.32
N VAL A 64 -17.01 2.59 -2.56
CA VAL A 64 -16.27 1.31 -2.68
C VAL A 64 -16.28 0.56 -1.35
N ALA A 65 -16.02 1.24 -0.24
CA ALA A 65 -16.04 0.60 1.08
C ALA A 65 -17.42 0.01 1.45
N ALA A 66 -18.51 0.61 0.97
CA ALA A 66 -19.86 0.08 1.18
C ALA A 66 -20.18 -1.14 0.29
N GLN A 67 -19.45 -1.33 -0.81
CA GLN A 67 -19.68 -2.42 -1.77
C GLN A 67 -18.88 -3.69 -1.46
N PHE A 68 -17.78 -3.56 -0.74
CA PHE A 68 -16.83 -4.66 -0.49
C PHE A 68 -16.75 -4.98 0.99
N GLY A 69 -16.81 -6.26 1.33
CA GLY A 69 -16.40 -6.75 2.62
C GLY A 69 -14.88 -6.89 2.71
N PRO A 70 -14.35 -7.33 3.87
CA PRO A 70 -12.93 -7.61 4.01
C PRO A 70 -12.41 -8.56 2.93
N VAL A 71 -11.24 -8.25 2.37
CA VAL A 71 -10.64 -9.02 1.26
C VAL A 71 -9.47 -9.82 1.78
N PRO A 72 -9.55 -11.17 1.77
CA PRO A 72 -8.41 -12.01 2.11
C PRO A 72 -7.34 -11.93 1.02
N VAL A 73 -6.09 -11.86 1.43
CA VAL A 73 -4.92 -11.88 0.55
C VAL A 73 -3.85 -12.82 1.11
N ALA A 74 -2.95 -13.27 0.25
CA ALA A 74 -1.80 -14.06 0.67
C ALA A 74 -0.52 -13.35 0.18
N ILE A 75 0.22 -12.76 1.10
CA ILE A 75 1.49 -12.08 0.79
C ILE A 75 2.57 -13.16 0.68
N ARG A 76 2.99 -13.49 -0.53
CA ARG A 76 3.91 -14.60 -0.81
C ARG A 76 5.16 -14.22 -1.56
N HIS A 77 5.29 -12.98 -1.98
CA HIS A 77 6.39 -12.51 -2.80
C HIS A 77 7.07 -11.30 -2.19
N ILE A 78 8.34 -11.15 -2.48
CA ILE A 78 9.10 -9.93 -2.30
C ILE A 78 9.65 -9.50 -3.65
N GLY A 79 9.87 -8.22 -3.84
CA GLY A 79 10.37 -7.72 -5.10
C GLY A 79 10.94 -6.32 -5.01
N VAL A 80 11.50 -5.89 -6.13
CA VAL A 80 12.06 -4.56 -6.33
C VAL A 80 11.41 -3.95 -7.56
N MET A 81 10.93 -2.72 -7.45
CA MET A 81 10.35 -2.00 -8.60
C MET A 81 11.41 -1.70 -9.66
N PRO A 82 11.01 -1.60 -10.94
CA PRO A 82 11.90 -1.09 -11.98
C PRO A 82 12.56 0.23 -11.56
N GLY A 83 13.86 0.33 -11.78
CA GLY A 83 14.68 1.44 -11.28
C GLY A 83 15.35 1.18 -9.93
N GLY A 84 15.01 0.09 -9.25
CA GLY A 84 15.73 -0.39 -8.06
C GLY A 84 15.53 0.42 -6.78
N LYS A 85 14.54 1.32 -6.73
CA LYS A 85 14.38 2.28 -5.62
C LYS A 85 13.33 1.87 -4.58
N VAL A 86 12.54 0.85 -4.83
CA VAL A 86 11.45 0.42 -3.94
C VAL A 86 11.54 -1.07 -3.70
N LEU A 87 11.71 -1.45 -2.44
CA LEU A 87 11.65 -2.82 -1.96
C LEU A 87 10.27 -3.08 -1.37
N PHE A 88 9.61 -4.15 -1.77
CA PHE A 88 8.24 -4.42 -1.38
C PHE A 88 7.96 -5.90 -1.08
N ALA A 89 6.90 -6.15 -0.32
CA ALA A 89 6.21 -7.43 -0.24
C ALA A 89 4.93 -7.37 -1.09
N ALA A 90 4.55 -8.48 -1.70
CA ALA A 90 3.40 -8.50 -2.60
C ALA A 90 2.47 -9.69 -2.32
N PRO A 91 1.15 -9.45 -2.30
CA PRO A 91 0.18 -10.53 -2.30
C PRO A 91 0.02 -11.14 -3.70
N ASP A 92 -0.53 -12.34 -3.73
CA ASP A 92 -1.05 -12.90 -4.97
C ASP A 92 -2.14 -11.99 -5.54
N THR A 93 -2.18 -11.89 -6.85
CA THR A 93 -3.24 -11.17 -7.55
C THR A 93 -4.48 -12.07 -7.67
N THR A 94 -5.46 -11.84 -6.81
CA THR A 94 -6.73 -12.59 -6.81
C THR A 94 -7.83 -11.82 -7.54
N PRO A 95 -8.88 -12.51 -8.03
CA PRO A 95 -10.04 -11.84 -8.61
C PRO A 95 -10.68 -10.83 -7.67
N GLU A 96 -10.76 -11.13 -6.37
CA GLU A 96 -11.34 -10.26 -5.34
C GLU A 96 -10.51 -8.99 -5.16
N LEU A 97 -9.20 -9.09 -5.09
CA LEU A 97 -8.31 -7.94 -5.00
C LEU A 97 -8.39 -7.07 -6.26
N LEU A 98 -8.45 -7.69 -7.44
CA LEU A 98 -8.62 -6.97 -8.70
C LEU A 98 -9.98 -6.29 -8.79
N ALA A 99 -11.05 -6.91 -8.29
CA ALA A 99 -12.38 -6.29 -8.26
C ALA A 99 -12.39 -5.03 -7.38
N LEU A 100 -11.77 -5.09 -6.20
CA LEU A 100 -11.59 -3.94 -5.32
C LEU A 100 -10.80 -2.82 -6.01
N GLN A 101 -9.68 -3.16 -6.63
CA GLN A 101 -8.86 -2.19 -7.36
C GLN A 101 -9.60 -1.55 -8.53
N ARG A 102 -10.33 -2.30 -9.33
CA ARG A 102 -11.12 -1.77 -10.45
C ARG A 102 -12.19 -0.80 -9.97
N ALA A 103 -12.90 -1.13 -8.88
CA ALA A 103 -13.90 -0.23 -8.30
C ALA A 103 -13.25 1.07 -7.80
N ALA A 104 -12.07 0.98 -7.18
CA ALA A 104 -11.34 2.11 -6.62
C ALA A 104 -10.63 2.98 -7.67
N SER A 105 -10.42 2.47 -8.89
CA SER A 105 -9.61 3.13 -9.92
C SER A 105 -10.40 3.99 -10.90
N GLN A 106 -11.66 4.30 -10.62
CA GLN A 106 -12.46 5.19 -11.46
C GLN A 106 -11.87 6.60 -11.46
N GLY A 107 -11.33 7.01 -12.60
CA GLY A 107 -10.63 8.29 -12.75
C GLY A 107 -9.18 8.26 -12.26
N ASP A 108 -8.60 7.09 -12.09
CA ASP A 108 -7.18 6.90 -11.81
C ASP A 108 -6.31 7.51 -12.91
N VAL A 109 -5.25 8.21 -12.49
CA VAL A 109 -4.26 8.82 -13.39
C VAL A 109 -2.89 8.18 -13.29
N SER A 110 -2.81 6.99 -12.71
CA SER A 110 -1.55 6.24 -12.57
C SER A 110 -0.93 5.96 -13.93
N ALA A 111 0.37 6.21 -14.05
CA ALA A 111 1.13 5.98 -15.29
C ALA A 111 1.49 4.50 -15.53
N PHE A 112 1.28 3.64 -14.54
CA PHE A 112 1.74 2.24 -14.57
C PHE A 112 0.57 1.28 -14.38
N PRO A 113 0.64 0.06 -14.97
CA PRO A 113 -0.30 -1.00 -14.68
C PRO A 113 -0.32 -1.32 -13.19
N PHE A 114 -1.49 -1.72 -12.69
CA PHE A 114 -1.64 -2.12 -11.28
C PHE A 114 -0.79 -3.35 -10.97
N LEU A 115 0.08 -3.20 -9.99
CA LEU A 115 0.85 -4.27 -9.37
C LEU A 115 0.59 -4.19 -7.87
N PRO A 116 -0.13 -5.16 -7.27
CA PRO A 116 -0.36 -5.13 -5.83
C PRO A 116 0.95 -5.31 -5.09
N HIS A 117 1.28 -4.35 -4.24
CA HIS A 117 2.50 -4.40 -3.44
C HIS A 117 2.36 -3.55 -2.18
N THR A 118 3.12 -3.93 -1.17
CA THR A 118 3.28 -3.18 0.08
C THR A 118 4.72 -2.72 0.18
N THR A 119 4.94 -1.42 0.10
CA THR A 119 6.27 -0.82 0.18
C THR A 119 6.86 -1.01 1.57
N LEU A 120 8.08 -1.51 1.64
CA LEU A 120 8.83 -1.70 2.89
C LEU A 120 10.02 -0.73 3.00
N LEU A 121 10.62 -0.35 1.88
CA LEU A 121 11.76 0.57 1.86
C LEU A 121 11.80 1.33 0.53
N ILE A 122 12.05 2.64 0.60
CA ILE A 122 12.32 3.50 -0.56
C ILE A 122 13.69 4.12 -0.34
N ASP A 123 14.66 3.80 -1.20
CA ASP A 123 16.02 4.30 -1.08
C ASP A 123 16.74 4.23 -2.44
N THR A 124 18.05 4.48 -2.45
CA THR A 124 18.88 4.30 -3.64
C THR A 124 18.96 2.83 -4.06
N PRO A 125 19.22 2.52 -5.33
CA PRO A 125 19.37 1.13 -5.78
C PRO A 125 20.43 0.35 -5.01
N GLU A 126 21.52 1.01 -4.64
CA GLU A 126 22.61 0.42 -3.86
C GLU A 126 22.16 0.03 -2.46
N THR A 127 21.39 0.90 -1.81
CA THR A 127 20.80 0.64 -0.49
C THR A 127 19.78 -0.50 -0.56
N ILE A 128 18.91 -0.49 -1.56
CA ILE A 128 17.93 -1.57 -1.77
C ILE A 128 18.62 -2.91 -1.97
N ALA A 129 19.67 -2.96 -2.79
CA ALA A 129 20.47 -4.18 -2.99
C ALA A 129 21.10 -4.67 -1.68
N ALA A 130 21.59 -3.76 -0.85
CA ALA A 130 22.15 -4.09 0.45
C ALA A 130 21.11 -4.55 1.48
N ALA A 131 19.88 -4.03 1.39
CA ALA A 131 18.78 -4.34 2.31
C ALA A 131 18.11 -5.69 2.01
N LEU A 132 18.13 -6.14 0.75
CA LEU A 132 17.42 -7.34 0.32
C LEU A 132 17.74 -8.60 1.15
N PRO A 133 19.00 -8.92 1.48
CA PRO A 133 19.32 -10.08 2.32
C PRO A 133 18.64 -10.05 3.70
N THR A 134 18.52 -8.87 4.29
CA THR A 134 17.80 -8.69 5.57
C THR A 134 16.33 -9.04 5.43
N LEU A 135 15.67 -8.57 4.38
CA LEU A 135 14.27 -8.91 4.14
C LEU A 135 14.10 -10.41 3.85
N VAL A 136 14.94 -10.99 3.01
CA VAL A 136 14.90 -12.44 2.69
C VAL A 136 15.00 -13.29 3.94
N LYS A 137 15.85 -12.89 4.89
CA LYS A 137 16.03 -13.64 6.15
C LYS A 137 14.78 -13.62 7.03
N HIS A 138 14.01 -12.56 7.02
CA HIS A 138 12.86 -12.37 7.92
C HIS A 138 11.50 -12.63 7.26
N PHE A 139 11.45 -12.63 5.93
CA PHE A 139 10.21 -12.81 5.20
C PHE A 139 9.73 -14.26 5.28
N THR A 140 8.46 -14.41 5.64
CA THR A 140 7.71 -15.65 5.51
C THR A 140 6.35 -15.38 4.90
N PRO A 141 5.80 -16.27 4.05
CA PRO A 141 4.46 -16.09 3.52
C PRO A 141 3.42 -15.84 4.61
N LEU A 142 2.53 -14.90 4.35
CA LEU A 142 1.60 -14.39 5.34
C LEU A 142 0.19 -14.29 4.75
N PRO A 143 -0.80 -15.07 5.25
CA PRO A 143 -2.20 -14.77 5.00
C PRO A 143 -2.60 -13.51 5.77
N ALA A 144 -3.24 -12.57 5.09
CA ALA A 144 -3.62 -11.28 5.64
C ALA A 144 -5.02 -10.87 5.15
N THR A 145 -5.59 -9.87 5.77
CA THR A 145 -6.90 -9.34 5.40
C THR A 145 -6.83 -7.83 5.21
N ILE A 146 -7.33 -7.37 4.08
CA ILE A 146 -7.62 -5.94 3.84
C ILE A 146 -8.99 -5.68 4.43
N ASP A 147 -9.10 -4.75 5.37
CA ASP A 147 -10.34 -4.46 6.07
C ASP A 147 -10.79 -2.99 6.00
N ARG A 148 -10.00 -2.12 5.37
CA ARG A 148 -10.33 -0.69 5.25
C ARG A 148 -9.67 -0.03 4.06
N LEU A 149 -10.24 1.11 3.68
CA LEU A 149 -9.68 2.02 2.69
C LEU A 149 -9.27 3.32 3.37
N ARG A 150 -8.18 3.92 2.90
CA ARG A 150 -7.72 5.24 3.32
C ARG A 150 -7.37 6.08 2.11
N LEU A 151 -7.79 7.33 2.13
CA LEU A 151 -7.39 8.34 1.16
C LEU A 151 -6.41 9.31 1.83
N CYS A 152 -5.25 9.50 1.22
CA CYS A 152 -4.24 10.47 1.65
C CYS A 152 -3.81 11.35 0.51
N ALA A 153 -3.40 12.57 0.84
CA ALA A 153 -2.63 13.43 -0.05
C ALA A 153 -1.13 13.28 0.23
N PHE A 154 -0.31 13.47 -0.79
CA PHE A 154 1.16 13.37 -0.74
C PHE A 154 1.81 14.48 -1.56
N TRP A 155 2.95 14.93 -1.25
CA TRP A 155 3.65 15.14 0.01
C TRP A 155 3.57 16.61 0.36
N PRO A 156 3.55 16.98 1.67
CA PRO A 156 3.61 16.13 2.85
C PRO A 156 2.35 15.27 3.00
N THR A 157 2.46 14.17 3.76
CA THR A 157 1.35 13.24 3.94
C THR A 157 0.24 13.86 4.77
N ARG A 158 -0.99 13.89 4.23
CA ARG A 158 -2.20 14.33 4.93
C ARG A 158 -3.27 13.26 4.80
N GLU A 159 -3.71 12.72 5.93
CA GLU A 159 -4.83 11.78 5.97
C GLU A 159 -6.14 12.54 5.73
N ILE A 160 -6.99 12.03 4.84
CA ILE A 160 -8.24 12.67 4.45
C ILE A 160 -9.43 11.91 4.99
N VAL A 161 -9.53 10.62 4.70
CA VAL A 161 -10.63 9.77 5.17
C VAL A 161 -10.17 8.32 5.30
N GLU A 162 -10.69 7.64 6.32
CA GLU A 162 -10.57 6.20 6.51
C GLU A 162 -11.98 5.61 6.63
N VAL A 163 -12.23 4.51 5.91
CA VAL A 163 -13.53 3.81 5.93
C VAL A 163 -13.29 2.31 5.97
N LYS A 164 -13.95 1.62 6.90
CA LYS A 164 -13.93 0.15 6.94
C LYS A 164 -14.71 -0.43 5.78
N LEU A 165 -14.27 -1.59 5.29
CA LEU A 165 -15.02 -2.38 4.31
C LEU A 165 -16.20 -3.03 5.03
N GLU A 166 -17.42 -2.66 4.65
CA GLU A 166 -18.65 -3.07 5.34
C GLU A 166 -19.62 -3.82 4.41
N GLY A 167 -19.25 -4.02 3.16
CA GLY A 167 -20.04 -4.79 2.20
C GLY A 167 -20.12 -6.28 2.56
N GLU A 168 -21.12 -6.97 2.00
CA GLU A 168 -21.30 -8.42 2.14
C GLU A 168 -20.46 -9.21 1.12
#